data_921648adf8ca649bcaef32dcbf13fd12
#
_entry.id   921648adf8ca649bcaef32dcbf13fd12
#
_cell.length_a   1.000
_cell.length_b   1.000
_cell.length_c   1.000
_cell.angle_alpha   90.00
_cell.angle_beta   90.00
_cell.angle_gamma   90.00
#
_symmetry.space_group_name_H-M   'P 1'
#
loop_
_entity.id
_entity.type
_entity.pdbx_description
1 polymer ?
#
loop_
_entity_poly.entity_id
_entity_poly.type
_entity_poly.pdbx_seq_one_letter_code
_entity_poly.pdbx_strand_id
1 'polypeptide(L)'
;MVPILIKIKLMTTAMAGWTAAAAPAPLPAQVVATVLSSEVAAPVPVSFFDENEHQKGTLAIWRDGATDTATAAQVKHLFHCRTTHREKMMAQQTLAMIADISERFGGKTIEYVSAYRAGRGESYTSPHRAGHALDFRIRGIQLREIRDYLWKTYTDVGVGWYPSEQFVHIDSRPVIHDTAWTFYKGVNHYHPYWAESIRQPQVAAVPHEHRAGS
;
A
#
# COMPACT_ATOMS: atom_id res chain seq x y z
N MET A 1 16.40 -0.96 -20.30
CA MET A 1 14.98 -0.79 -20.63
C MET A 1 14.64 -1.76 -21.74
N VAL A 2 13.90 -2.81 -21.46
CA VAL A 2 13.44 -3.80 -22.44
C VAL A 2 11.92 -3.75 -22.44
N PRO A 3 11.24 -3.46 -23.55
CA PRO A 3 9.79 -3.46 -23.60
C PRO A 3 9.26 -4.89 -23.70
N ILE A 4 8.30 -5.20 -22.84
CA ILE A 4 7.55 -6.47 -22.88
C ILE A 4 6.52 -6.36 -24.01
N LEU A 5 6.72 -7.13 -25.06
CA LEU A 5 5.75 -7.30 -26.16
C LEU A 5 4.70 -8.33 -25.75
N ILE A 6 3.47 -7.88 -25.59
CA ILE A 6 2.31 -8.78 -25.45
C ILE A 6 1.89 -9.21 -26.87
N LYS A 7 2.01 -10.51 -27.17
CA LYS A 7 1.53 -11.10 -28.42
C LYS A 7 0.03 -11.39 -28.32
N ILE A 8 -0.77 -10.64 -29.07
CA ILE A 8 -2.19 -10.96 -29.28
C ILE A 8 -2.28 -11.88 -30.49
N LYS A 9 -2.87 -13.08 -30.30
CA LYS A 9 -3.08 -14.08 -31.33
C LYS A 9 -4.40 -13.78 -32.05
N LEU A 10 -4.36 -13.33 -33.28
CA LEU A 10 -5.53 -13.11 -34.12
C LEU A 10 -5.92 -14.45 -34.77
N MET A 11 -7.11 -14.94 -34.50
CA MET A 11 -7.70 -16.08 -35.22
C MET A 11 -8.46 -15.54 -36.44
N THR A 12 -7.99 -15.86 -37.64
CA THR A 12 -8.71 -15.65 -38.89
C THR A 12 -9.59 -16.85 -39.21
N THR A 13 -10.89 -16.63 -39.24
CA THR A 13 -11.84 -17.60 -39.79
C THR A 13 -12.28 -17.10 -41.17
N ALA A 14 -11.96 -17.87 -42.21
CA ALA A 14 -12.42 -17.62 -43.56
C ALA A 14 -13.82 -18.23 -43.75
N MET A 15 -14.75 -17.44 -44.26
CA MET A 15 -16.02 -17.94 -44.80
C MET A 15 -16.35 -17.27 -46.13
N ALA A 16 -16.80 -18.11 -47.05
CA ALA A 16 -17.00 -17.88 -48.46
C ALA A 16 -18.19 -16.99 -48.79
N GLY A 17 -18.06 -16.41 -49.97
CA GLY A 17 -18.85 -15.47 -50.72
C GLY A 17 -20.36 -15.60 -50.76
N TRP A 18 -20.98 -14.43 -50.87
CA TRP A 18 -22.25 -14.17 -51.53
C TRP A 18 -22.20 -12.79 -52.15
N THR A 19 -22.40 -12.73 -53.50
CA THR A 19 -22.57 -11.49 -54.25
C THR A 19 -24.00 -10.99 -54.07
N ALA A 20 -24.23 -9.81 -53.58
CA ALA A 20 -25.50 -9.11 -53.63
C ALA A 20 -25.28 -7.61 -53.89
N ALA A 21 -26.23 -7.07 -54.63
CA ALA A 21 -26.29 -5.79 -55.31
C ALA A 21 -25.88 -4.55 -54.49
N ALA A 22 -25.29 -3.58 -55.17
CA ALA A 22 -24.87 -2.31 -54.63
C ALA A 22 -26.05 -1.48 -54.13
N ALA A 23 -26.05 -1.18 -52.82
CA ALA A 23 -26.86 -0.14 -52.23
C ALA A 23 -26.03 1.19 -52.16
N PRO A 24 -26.66 2.38 -52.20
CA PRO A 24 -25.97 3.64 -52.19
C PRO A 24 -25.15 3.82 -50.91
N ALA A 25 -23.97 4.38 -51.03
CA ALA A 25 -23.03 4.62 -49.94
C ALA A 25 -23.67 5.50 -48.85
N PRO A 26 -23.61 5.07 -47.57
CA PRO A 26 -23.95 5.98 -46.49
C PRO A 26 -22.88 7.06 -46.35
N LEU A 27 -23.31 8.28 -46.08
CA LEU A 27 -22.47 9.43 -45.75
C LEU A 27 -21.49 9.09 -44.66
N PRO A 28 -20.26 9.66 -44.64
CA PRO A 28 -19.29 9.37 -43.63
C PRO A 28 -19.82 9.77 -42.25
N ALA A 29 -20.07 8.78 -41.43
CA ALA A 29 -20.30 9.02 -40.01
C ALA A 29 -19.06 9.74 -39.45
N GLN A 30 -19.26 10.98 -39.01
CA GLN A 30 -18.25 11.67 -38.20
C GLN A 30 -17.96 10.80 -36.99
N VAL A 31 -16.82 10.16 -36.99
CA VAL A 31 -16.26 9.50 -35.82
C VAL A 31 -15.95 10.64 -34.85
N VAL A 32 -16.88 10.94 -33.97
CA VAL A 32 -16.60 11.72 -32.78
C VAL A 32 -15.69 10.85 -31.95
N ALA A 33 -14.38 11.04 -32.13
CA ALA A 33 -13.40 10.49 -31.22
C ALA A 33 -13.68 11.08 -29.84
N THR A 34 -14.47 10.37 -29.04
CA THR A 34 -14.54 10.62 -27.62
C THR A 34 -13.15 10.36 -27.08
N VAL A 35 -12.34 11.40 -26.99
CA VAL A 35 -11.11 11.38 -26.22
C VAL A 35 -11.57 11.10 -24.80
N LEU A 36 -11.52 9.82 -24.40
CA LEU A 36 -11.53 9.44 -23.00
C LEU A 36 -10.31 10.11 -22.40
N SER A 37 -10.48 11.33 -21.92
CA SER A 37 -9.53 11.97 -21.03
C SER A 37 -9.41 11.00 -19.86
N SER A 38 -8.35 10.19 -19.85
CA SER A 38 -7.97 9.48 -18.63
C SER A 38 -7.64 10.58 -17.64
N GLU A 39 -8.58 10.88 -16.78
CA GLU A 39 -8.39 11.78 -15.66
C GLU A 39 -7.18 11.23 -14.89
N VAL A 40 -6.03 11.88 -15.04
CA VAL A 40 -4.83 11.51 -14.28
C VAL A 40 -5.23 11.70 -12.83
N ALA A 41 -5.40 10.59 -12.11
CA ALA A 41 -5.84 10.61 -10.73
C ALA A 41 -4.92 11.57 -9.95
N ALA A 42 -5.53 12.52 -9.24
CA ALA A 42 -4.76 13.46 -8.42
C ALA A 42 -4.01 12.71 -7.30
N PRO A 43 -2.84 13.21 -6.89
CA PRO A 43 -2.12 12.62 -5.77
C PRO A 43 -2.92 12.78 -4.47
N VAL A 44 -2.78 11.82 -3.59
CA VAL A 44 -3.36 11.83 -2.25
C VAL A 44 -2.53 12.75 -1.35
N PRO A 45 -3.13 13.76 -0.70
CA PRO A 45 -2.44 14.57 0.29
C PRO A 45 -2.30 13.77 1.59
N VAL A 46 -1.08 13.41 1.95
CA VAL A 46 -0.77 12.68 3.17
C VAL A 46 -0.16 13.61 4.20
N SER A 47 -0.86 13.80 5.32
CA SER A 47 -0.40 14.64 6.43
C SER A 47 0.47 13.85 7.39
N PHE A 48 1.66 14.37 7.70
CA PHE A 48 2.62 13.77 8.63
C PHE A 48 2.93 14.66 9.82
N PHE A 49 3.29 14.01 10.92
CA PHE A 49 3.93 14.60 12.05
C PHE A 49 5.14 13.77 12.45
N ASP A 50 6.32 14.39 12.48
CA ASP A 50 7.53 13.78 13.00
C ASP A 50 7.54 13.86 14.53
N GLU A 51 7.44 12.73 15.19
CA GLU A 51 7.42 12.63 16.67
C GLU A 51 8.75 13.06 17.31
N ASN A 52 9.85 13.07 16.57
CA ASN A 52 11.16 13.36 17.14
C ASN A 52 11.63 14.81 16.87
N GLU A 53 11.34 15.33 15.68
CA GLU A 53 11.70 16.70 15.31
C GLU A 53 10.54 17.68 15.52
N HIS A 54 9.35 17.17 15.92
CA HIS A 54 8.12 17.95 16.12
C HIS A 54 7.71 18.78 14.89
N GLN A 55 8.02 18.26 13.70
CA GLN A 55 7.71 18.91 12.44
C GLN A 55 6.46 18.33 11.79
N LYS A 56 5.72 19.18 11.09
CA LYS A 56 4.54 18.79 10.30
C LYS A 56 4.87 18.94 8.82
N GLY A 57 4.33 18.03 8.01
CA GLY A 57 4.44 18.10 6.56
C GLY A 57 3.24 17.47 5.88
N THR A 58 3.07 17.79 4.61
CA THR A 58 2.10 17.13 3.73
C THR A 58 2.83 16.73 2.46
N LEU A 59 2.70 15.46 2.08
CA LEU A 59 3.27 14.90 0.86
C LEU A 59 2.14 14.58 -0.13
N ALA A 60 2.34 14.90 -1.40
CA ALA A 60 1.43 14.57 -2.48
C ALA A 60 1.88 13.24 -3.12
N ILE A 61 1.29 12.12 -2.71
CA ILE A 61 1.68 10.77 -3.13
C ILE A 61 0.56 10.19 -4.02
N TRP A 62 0.90 9.73 -5.23
CA TRP A 62 -0.07 9.01 -6.05
C TRP A 62 -0.40 7.63 -5.45
N ARG A 63 -1.58 7.10 -5.77
CA ARG A 63 -2.05 5.80 -5.22
C ARG A 63 -1.14 4.63 -5.55
N ASP A 64 -0.39 4.71 -6.63
CA ASP A 64 0.65 3.73 -6.99
C ASP A 64 1.99 3.97 -6.30
N GLY A 65 2.08 4.99 -5.44
CA GLY A 65 3.30 5.38 -4.73
C GLY A 65 4.24 6.27 -5.52
N ALA A 66 3.86 6.69 -6.73
CA ALA A 66 4.65 7.66 -7.49
C ALA A 66 4.66 9.03 -6.79
N THR A 67 5.67 9.82 -7.09
CA THR A 67 5.84 11.19 -6.60
C THR A 67 6.48 12.04 -7.71
N ASP A 68 6.17 13.31 -7.75
CA ASP A 68 6.94 14.26 -8.55
C ASP A 68 8.33 14.52 -7.93
N THR A 69 9.18 15.25 -8.65
CA THR A 69 10.54 15.53 -8.20
C THR A 69 10.59 16.31 -6.88
N ALA A 70 9.67 17.27 -6.70
CA ALA A 70 9.61 18.08 -5.48
C ALA A 70 9.18 17.24 -4.27
N THR A 71 8.11 16.45 -4.44
CA THR A 71 7.63 15.52 -3.40
C THR A 71 8.67 14.45 -3.09
N ALA A 72 9.38 13.92 -4.09
CA ALA A 72 10.47 12.95 -3.88
C ALA A 72 11.61 13.54 -3.02
N ALA A 73 11.95 14.80 -3.21
CA ALA A 73 12.93 15.48 -2.35
C ALA A 73 12.40 15.62 -0.92
N GLN A 74 11.14 16.02 -0.75
CA GLN A 74 10.49 16.12 0.57
C GLN A 74 10.41 14.76 1.28
N VAL A 75 10.07 13.67 0.57
CA VAL A 75 10.05 12.29 1.10
C VAL A 75 11.42 11.91 1.65
N LYS A 76 12.49 12.13 0.89
CA LYS A 76 13.87 11.82 1.34
C LYS A 76 14.26 12.61 2.57
N HIS A 77 13.91 13.90 2.59
CA HIS A 77 14.22 14.78 3.70
C HIS A 77 13.41 14.43 4.95
N LEU A 78 12.07 14.25 4.82
CA LEU A 78 11.21 13.93 5.95
C LEU A 78 11.58 12.60 6.62
N PHE A 79 11.88 11.58 5.82
CA PHE A 79 12.17 10.22 6.29
C PHE A 79 13.66 9.90 6.42
N HIS A 80 14.51 10.89 6.52
CA HIS A 80 15.95 10.70 6.66
C HIS A 80 16.34 9.92 7.94
N CYS A 81 17.52 9.35 7.94
CA CYS A 81 18.08 8.69 9.12
C CYS A 81 18.52 9.71 10.16
N ARG A 82 17.87 9.75 11.31
CA ARG A 82 18.11 10.73 12.38
C ARG A 82 19.52 10.70 12.95
N THR A 83 20.14 9.52 13.02
CA THR A 83 21.48 9.38 13.61
C THR A 83 22.62 9.72 12.65
N THR A 84 22.38 9.61 11.35
CA THR A 84 23.43 9.84 10.33
C THR A 84 23.08 10.96 9.37
N HIS A 85 21.88 11.53 9.44
CA HIS A 85 21.32 12.53 8.53
C HIS A 85 21.35 12.12 7.04
N ARG A 86 21.56 10.83 6.77
CA ARG A 86 21.51 10.30 5.41
C ARG A 86 20.07 10.22 4.94
N GLU A 87 19.88 10.64 3.70
CA GLU A 87 18.61 10.56 3.00
C GLU A 87 18.55 9.33 2.10
N LYS A 88 17.37 8.76 1.97
CA LYS A 88 17.07 7.68 1.03
C LYS A 88 15.62 7.76 0.59
N MET A 89 15.37 7.51 -0.69
CA MET A 89 14.00 7.40 -1.19
C MET A 89 13.32 6.17 -0.60
N MET A 90 12.08 6.33 -0.15
CA MET A 90 11.24 5.21 0.25
C MET A 90 10.85 4.38 -0.98
N ALA A 91 10.67 3.08 -0.80
CA ALA A 91 10.19 2.21 -1.87
C ALA A 91 8.80 2.64 -2.34
N GLN A 92 8.57 2.60 -3.64
CA GLN A 92 7.31 3.03 -4.24
C GLN A 92 6.11 2.27 -3.65
N GLN A 93 6.24 0.96 -3.44
CA GLN A 93 5.20 0.15 -2.80
C GLN A 93 4.90 0.62 -1.37
N THR A 94 5.91 1.01 -0.59
CA THR A 94 5.70 1.58 0.75
C THR A 94 4.95 2.90 0.68
N LEU A 95 5.28 3.76 -0.28
CA LEU A 95 4.56 5.03 -0.52
C LEU A 95 3.11 4.79 -0.95
N ALA A 96 2.86 3.79 -1.79
CA ALA A 96 1.49 3.41 -2.18
C ALA A 96 0.66 2.97 -0.96
N MET A 97 1.22 2.15 -0.09
CA MET A 97 0.56 1.78 1.17
C MET A 97 0.28 3.00 2.06
N ILE A 98 1.22 3.94 2.15
CA ILE A 98 1.04 5.17 2.93
C ILE A 98 -0.11 6.03 2.37
N ALA A 99 -0.22 6.18 1.05
CA ALA A 99 -1.32 6.91 0.41
C ALA A 99 -2.68 6.25 0.72
N ASP A 100 -2.77 4.93 0.56
CA ASP A 100 -3.97 4.15 0.87
C ASP A 100 -4.35 4.21 2.36
N ILE A 101 -3.39 4.11 3.27
CA ILE A 101 -3.58 4.28 4.72
C ILE A 101 -4.16 5.67 5.02
N SER A 102 -3.64 6.72 4.39
CA SER A 102 -4.16 8.09 4.55
C SER A 102 -5.63 8.18 4.12
N GLU A 103 -5.98 7.66 2.95
CA GLU A 103 -7.36 7.65 2.46
C GLU A 103 -8.27 6.82 3.37
N ARG A 104 -7.84 5.62 3.76
CA ARG A 104 -8.60 4.71 4.63
C ARG A 104 -8.97 5.33 5.97
N PHE A 105 -8.09 6.13 6.54
CA PHE A 105 -8.30 6.79 7.83
C PHE A 105 -8.69 8.27 7.70
N GLY A 106 -9.24 8.67 6.53
CA GLY A 106 -9.86 9.98 6.32
C GLY A 106 -8.86 11.14 6.35
N GLY A 107 -7.64 10.95 5.87
CA GLY A 107 -6.60 11.98 5.82
C GLY A 107 -6.07 12.41 7.19
N LYS A 108 -6.30 11.61 8.24
CA LYS A 108 -5.77 11.91 9.58
C LYS A 108 -4.25 11.89 9.57
N THR A 109 -3.66 12.72 10.43
CA THR A 109 -2.21 12.84 10.54
C THR A 109 -1.56 11.51 10.91
N ILE A 110 -0.61 11.06 10.08
CA ILE A 110 0.29 9.97 10.38
C ILE A 110 1.43 10.51 11.23
N GLU A 111 1.49 10.08 12.48
CA GLU A 111 2.58 10.41 13.40
C GLU A 111 3.64 9.32 13.25
N TYR A 112 4.71 9.61 12.52
CA TYR A 112 5.75 8.61 12.32
C TYR A 112 6.85 8.68 13.37
N VAL A 113 7.29 7.50 13.78
CA VAL A 113 8.29 7.29 14.83
C VAL A 113 9.66 7.02 14.21
N SER A 114 9.70 6.24 13.13
CA SER A 114 10.94 5.88 12.43
C SER A 114 10.65 5.48 10.98
N ALA A 115 11.56 5.84 10.08
CA ALA A 115 11.51 5.45 8.67
C ALA A 115 12.87 4.90 8.22
N TYR A 116 13.67 5.63 7.43
CA TYR A 116 14.99 5.17 7.01
C TYR A 116 15.99 5.14 8.17
N ARG A 117 16.72 4.02 8.31
CA ARG A 117 17.75 3.82 9.32
C ARG A 117 19.06 3.35 8.68
N ALA A 118 20.16 4.11 8.89
CA ALA A 118 21.48 3.85 8.31
C ALA A 118 22.60 3.70 9.38
N GLY A 119 22.25 3.74 10.66
CA GLY A 119 23.19 3.63 11.77
C GLY A 119 23.91 2.28 11.86
N ARG A 120 25.02 2.24 12.61
CA ARG A 120 25.82 1.01 12.78
C ARG A 120 25.06 -0.14 13.47
N GLY A 121 24.06 0.16 14.30
CA GLY A 121 23.22 -0.81 15.01
C GLY A 121 22.09 -1.40 14.16
N GLU A 122 21.84 -0.85 12.96
CA GLU A 122 20.77 -1.33 12.10
C GLU A 122 21.23 -2.54 11.28
N SER A 123 20.46 -3.63 11.31
CA SER A 123 20.74 -4.83 10.52
C SER A 123 20.82 -4.53 9.02
N TYR A 124 21.70 -5.23 8.31
CA TYR A 124 21.80 -5.14 6.86
C TYR A 124 20.53 -5.63 6.14
N THR A 125 19.78 -6.53 6.76
CA THR A 125 18.53 -7.09 6.24
C THR A 125 17.30 -6.32 6.71
N SER A 126 17.48 -5.23 7.48
CA SER A 126 16.37 -4.43 7.97
C SER A 126 15.62 -3.73 6.82
N PRO A 127 14.28 -3.83 6.75
CA PRO A 127 13.47 -3.06 5.81
C PRO A 127 13.65 -1.55 5.97
N HIS A 128 13.91 -1.06 7.17
CA HIS A 128 14.21 0.36 7.41
C HIS A 128 15.49 0.79 6.70
N ARG A 129 16.54 -0.03 6.70
CA ARG A 129 17.79 0.24 5.98
C ARG A 129 17.59 0.26 4.47
N ALA A 130 16.64 -0.53 3.97
CA ALA A 130 16.29 -0.54 2.56
C ALA A 130 15.42 0.65 2.13
N GLY A 131 14.80 1.38 3.06
CA GLY A 131 13.79 2.40 2.77
C GLY A 131 12.41 1.79 2.48
N HIS A 132 12.13 0.60 2.99
CA HIS A 132 10.92 -0.16 2.76
C HIS A 132 9.94 -0.13 3.94
N ALA A 133 10.30 0.52 5.06
CA ALA A 133 9.53 0.42 6.29
C ALA A 133 9.18 1.78 6.90
N LEU A 134 8.05 1.81 7.61
CA LEU A 134 7.59 2.93 8.42
C LEU A 134 7.07 2.41 9.75
N ASP A 135 7.54 3.01 10.85
CA ASP A 135 6.99 2.86 12.19
C ASP A 135 6.11 4.09 12.49
N PHE A 136 4.83 3.89 12.78
CA PHE A 136 3.88 5.00 12.88
C PHE A 136 2.66 4.68 13.75
N ARG A 137 1.93 5.74 14.08
CA ARG A 137 0.54 5.71 14.56
C ARG A 137 -0.29 6.76 13.84
N ILE A 138 -1.59 6.73 14.00
CA ILE A 138 -2.51 7.72 13.42
C ILE A 138 -3.25 8.38 14.55
N ARG A 139 -3.23 9.71 14.59
CA ARG A 139 -3.87 10.48 15.64
C ARG A 139 -5.36 10.17 15.77
N GLY A 140 -5.76 9.74 16.96
CA GLY A 140 -7.14 9.42 17.25
C GLY A 140 -7.66 8.10 16.67
N ILE A 141 -6.76 7.21 16.21
CA ILE A 141 -7.08 5.84 15.79
C ILE A 141 -6.38 4.85 16.74
N GLN A 142 -7.09 3.80 17.14
CA GLN A 142 -6.49 2.76 17.97
C GLN A 142 -5.44 1.96 17.19
N LEU A 143 -4.29 1.68 17.80
CA LEU A 143 -3.22 0.91 17.16
C LEU A 143 -3.68 -0.45 16.64
N ARG A 144 -4.61 -1.10 17.36
CA ARG A 144 -5.20 -2.38 16.92
C ARG A 144 -5.93 -2.24 15.59
N GLU A 145 -6.72 -1.17 15.43
CA GLU A 145 -7.46 -0.92 14.20
C GLU A 145 -6.52 -0.72 13.01
N ILE A 146 -5.43 0.03 13.20
CA ILE A 146 -4.40 0.22 12.19
C ILE A 146 -3.75 -1.13 11.84
N ARG A 147 -3.25 -1.86 12.84
CA ARG A 147 -2.61 -3.17 12.68
C ARG A 147 -3.50 -4.16 11.91
N ASP A 148 -4.77 -4.26 12.30
CA ASP A 148 -5.72 -5.21 11.73
C ASP A 148 -6.03 -4.85 10.28
N TYR A 149 -6.16 -3.56 9.97
CA TYR A 149 -6.30 -3.06 8.61
C TYR A 149 -5.09 -3.45 7.74
N LEU A 150 -3.88 -3.15 8.20
CA LEU A 150 -2.63 -3.45 7.46
C LEU A 150 -2.55 -4.94 7.12
N TRP A 151 -2.76 -5.79 8.12
CA TRP A 151 -2.63 -7.23 7.96
C TRP A 151 -3.72 -7.86 7.09
N LYS A 152 -4.92 -7.29 7.12
CA LYS A 152 -6.04 -7.76 6.30
C LYS A 152 -5.93 -7.33 4.84
N THR A 153 -5.38 -6.14 4.59
CA THR A 153 -5.46 -5.47 3.29
C THR A 153 -4.28 -5.83 2.38
N TYR A 154 -3.07 -5.93 2.95
CA TYR A 154 -1.87 -6.07 2.15
C TYR A 154 -1.31 -7.49 2.18
N THR A 155 -0.61 -7.84 1.08
CA THR A 155 0.23 -9.03 0.93
C THR A 155 1.66 -8.61 0.65
N ASP A 156 2.61 -9.53 0.86
CA ASP A 156 4.05 -9.28 0.69
C ASP A 156 4.55 -8.18 1.63
N VAL A 157 4.10 -8.25 2.89
CA VAL A 157 4.37 -7.24 3.92
C VAL A 157 4.85 -7.85 5.22
N GLY A 158 5.56 -7.02 5.98
CA GLY A 158 5.77 -7.21 7.40
C GLY A 158 4.88 -6.29 8.21
N VAL A 159 4.17 -6.83 9.20
CA VAL A 159 3.36 -6.03 10.13
C VAL A 159 3.78 -6.32 11.56
N GLY A 160 4.30 -5.31 12.23
CA GLY A 160 4.72 -5.36 13.63
C GLY A 160 3.78 -4.57 14.53
N TRP A 161 3.43 -5.14 15.66
CA TRP A 161 2.66 -4.47 16.70
C TRP A 161 3.52 -4.21 17.93
N TYR A 162 3.63 -2.94 18.30
CA TYR A 162 4.44 -2.44 19.40
C TYR A 162 3.55 -1.75 20.45
N PRO A 163 2.76 -2.52 21.24
CA PRO A 163 1.76 -1.94 22.12
C PRO A 163 2.34 -1.09 23.25
N SER A 164 3.51 -1.42 23.79
CA SER A 164 4.17 -0.66 24.83
C SER A 164 4.79 0.64 24.31
N GLU A 165 5.35 0.59 23.10
CA GLU A 165 6.01 1.71 22.42
C GLU A 165 5.01 2.58 21.65
N GLN A 166 3.74 2.17 21.59
CA GLN A 166 2.62 2.90 21.01
C GLN A 166 2.77 3.22 19.53
N PHE A 167 3.22 2.23 18.71
CA PHE A 167 3.22 2.33 17.26
C PHE A 167 2.98 0.97 16.57
N VAL A 168 2.74 1.00 15.29
CA VAL A 168 2.74 -0.15 14.39
C VAL A 168 3.84 0.01 13.36
N HIS A 169 4.42 -1.12 12.96
CA HIS A 169 5.38 -1.21 11.86
C HIS A 169 4.69 -1.76 10.62
N ILE A 170 5.01 -1.18 9.46
CA ILE A 170 4.72 -1.78 8.16
C ILE A 170 5.97 -1.76 7.27
N ASP A 171 6.21 -2.84 6.56
CA ASP A 171 7.22 -2.88 5.50
C ASP A 171 6.69 -3.55 4.24
N SER A 172 7.17 -3.09 3.07
CA SER A 172 7.01 -3.78 1.79
C SER A 172 8.15 -4.77 1.59
N ARG A 173 7.84 -5.95 1.04
CA ARG A 173 8.83 -7.02 0.86
C ARG A 173 9.02 -7.35 -0.61
N PRO A 174 10.29 -7.53 -1.06
CA PRO A 174 10.56 -7.92 -2.44
C PRO A 174 10.28 -9.40 -2.72
N VAL A 175 9.99 -10.19 -1.67
CA VAL A 175 9.70 -11.63 -1.75
C VAL A 175 8.29 -11.89 -1.24
N ILE A 176 7.59 -12.84 -1.86
CA ILE A 176 6.22 -13.24 -1.51
C ILE A 176 6.26 -13.93 -0.13
N HIS A 177 6.20 -13.15 0.92
CA HIS A 177 6.21 -13.67 2.29
C HIS A 177 5.69 -12.65 3.30
N ASP A 178 4.51 -12.91 3.82
CA ASP A 178 3.92 -12.13 4.91
C ASP A 178 4.55 -12.52 6.25
N THR A 179 4.85 -11.52 7.06
CA THR A 179 5.34 -11.74 8.43
C THR A 179 4.64 -10.84 9.42
N ALA A 180 4.08 -11.42 10.46
CA ALA A 180 3.49 -10.69 11.57
C ALA A 180 4.26 -10.95 12.86
N TRP A 181 4.38 -9.92 13.71
CA TRP A 181 4.95 -10.07 15.05
C TRP A 181 4.35 -9.09 16.05
N THR A 182 4.45 -9.45 17.31
CA THR A 182 4.24 -8.53 18.42
C THR A 182 5.55 -8.32 19.14
N PHE A 183 5.96 -7.06 19.34
CA PHE A 183 7.10 -6.75 20.19
C PHE A 183 6.65 -6.64 21.64
N TYR A 184 7.22 -7.48 22.50
CA TYR A 184 6.89 -7.52 23.92
C TYR A 184 8.12 -7.89 24.74
N LYS A 185 8.39 -7.14 25.81
CA LYS A 185 9.55 -7.33 26.71
C LYS A 185 10.89 -7.44 25.96
N GLY A 186 11.10 -6.59 24.95
CA GLY A 186 12.36 -6.52 24.21
C GLY A 186 12.53 -7.57 23.11
N VAL A 187 11.53 -8.41 22.84
CA VAL A 187 11.62 -9.54 21.89
C VAL A 187 10.46 -9.51 20.89
N ASN A 188 10.75 -9.85 19.63
CA ASN A 188 9.73 -10.09 18.60
C ASN A 188 9.14 -11.50 18.75
N HIS A 189 7.84 -11.57 18.98
CA HIS A 189 7.06 -12.80 18.99
C HIS A 189 6.37 -12.94 17.64
N TYR A 190 6.89 -13.80 16.78
CA TYR A 190 6.38 -14.05 15.44
C TYR A 190 5.14 -14.94 15.47
N HIS A 191 4.33 -14.90 14.39
CA HIS A 191 3.07 -15.63 14.24
C HIS A 191 2.10 -15.42 15.41
N PRO A 192 1.81 -14.15 15.78
CA PRO A 192 0.92 -13.88 16.91
C PRO A 192 -0.52 -14.29 16.58
N TYR A 193 -1.28 -14.72 17.59
CA TYR A 193 -2.67 -15.15 17.46
C TYR A 193 -3.57 -14.16 16.70
N TRP A 194 -3.34 -12.84 16.89
CA TRP A 194 -4.12 -11.83 16.18
C TRP A 194 -3.95 -11.91 14.66
N ALA A 195 -2.78 -12.29 14.18
CA ALA A 195 -2.53 -12.39 12.74
C ALA A 195 -3.26 -13.58 12.12
N GLU A 196 -3.30 -14.70 12.83
CA GLU A 196 -4.05 -15.88 12.41
C GLU A 196 -5.55 -15.61 12.42
N SER A 197 -6.07 -15.02 13.50
CA SER A 197 -7.52 -14.77 13.67
C SER A 197 -8.09 -13.80 12.63
N ILE A 198 -7.31 -12.82 12.14
CA ILE A 198 -7.78 -11.83 11.16
C ILE A 198 -7.89 -12.45 9.75
N ARG A 199 -7.00 -13.35 9.37
CA ARG A 199 -6.97 -13.96 8.03
C ARG A 199 -7.73 -15.27 7.92
N GLN A 200 -8.16 -15.84 9.05
CA GLN A 200 -9.08 -16.98 9.01
C GLN A 200 -10.43 -16.56 8.43
N PRO A 201 -11.02 -17.31 7.48
CA PRO A 201 -12.41 -17.10 7.09
C PRO A 201 -13.27 -17.20 8.35
N GLN A 202 -14.08 -16.19 8.64
CA GLN A 202 -15.07 -16.30 9.70
C GLN A 202 -16.01 -17.43 9.33
N VAL A 203 -15.86 -18.59 9.97
CA VAL A 203 -16.85 -19.66 9.90
C VAL A 203 -18.11 -19.07 10.50
N ALA A 204 -19.14 -18.86 9.68
CA ALA A 204 -20.41 -18.36 10.12
C ALA A 204 -20.85 -19.22 11.32
N ALA A 205 -21.10 -18.59 12.46
CA ALA A 205 -21.58 -19.28 13.63
C ALA A 205 -22.88 -20.01 13.25
N VAL A 206 -22.83 -21.33 13.25
CA VAL A 206 -24.01 -22.15 13.04
C VAL A 206 -24.98 -21.80 14.18
N PRO A 207 -26.21 -21.33 13.89
CA PRO A 207 -27.16 -21.06 14.95
C PRO A 207 -27.36 -22.34 15.73
N HIS A 208 -27.12 -22.33 17.03
CA HIS A 208 -27.56 -23.42 17.92
C HIS A 208 -29.07 -23.43 17.91
N GLU A 209 -29.66 -24.36 17.15
CA GLU A 209 -31.06 -24.68 17.30
C GLU A 209 -31.28 -25.14 18.75
N HIS A 210 -32.00 -24.31 19.53
CA HIS A 210 -32.53 -24.75 20.78
C HIS A 210 -33.50 -25.90 20.50
N ARG A 211 -33.07 -27.14 20.72
CA ARG A 211 -33.95 -28.26 20.85
C ARG A 211 -34.88 -27.97 22.05
N ALA A 212 -36.08 -27.52 21.75
CA ALA A 212 -37.16 -27.55 22.71
C ALA A 212 -37.43 -29.00 23.05
N GLY A 213 -37.08 -29.41 24.23
CA GLY A 213 -37.44 -30.72 24.78
C GLY A 213 -38.91 -30.75 25.11
N SER A 214 -39.58 -31.70 24.55
CA SER A 214 -40.91 -32.17 24.97
C SER A 214 -40.83 -32.95 26.27
#